data_efbe8b354b7ef2ec33dabe1c27cdf46d
#
_entry.id   efbe8b354b7ef2ec33dabe1c27cdf46d
#
_cell.length_a   1.000
_cell.length_b   1.000
_cell.length_c   1.000
_cell.angle_alpha   90.00
_cell.angle_beta   90.00
_cell.angle_gamma   90.00
#
_symmetry.space_group_name_H-M   'P 1'
#
loop_
_entity.id
_entity.type
_entity.pdbx_description
1 polymer ?
#
loop_
_entity_poly.entity_id
_entity_poly.type
_entity_poly.pdbx_seq_one_letter_code
_entity_poly.pdbx_strand_id
1 'polypeptide(L)'
;MRDSPELKKAVIVDVLQRFHKIIKSAKFPDGVSLVPNGFFLYGGQVIQEVFQQTKKIVDPKISAAMMMTPSSDYDGQIILKFKEDGKISAKENISKETKLKAFLKKVMTKAAQPYGALFKVSVRTKLPHVIDVSLQDAKTGFDYAEFHAVNGYMGDRTGNEYTERGSDRLAQTKCCIETLKTLGLPVLNVKSLLYDQLFALDSMLTGNSHRKAVRPDKCQQRFVRMTFLYDLLKKTKKPIPKDVQMLVKDIVERMDKPKYAKYFKQCSVKIH
;
A
#
# COMPACT_ATOMS: atom_id res chain seq x y z
N MET A 1 26.38 -18.13 2.36
CA MET A 1 26.16 -16.73 2.77
C MET A 1 24.84 -16.67 3.49
N ARG A 2 24.82 -16.36 4.79
CA ARG A 2 23.58 -16.03 5.50
C ARG A 2 23.22 -14.61 5.07
N ASP A 3 22.14 -14.48 4.29
CA ASP A 3 21.68 -13.20 3.79
C ASP A 3 21.31 -12.31 4.98
N SER A 4 22.05 -11.23 5.18
CA SER A 4 21.64 -10.25 6.20
C SER A 4 20.29 -9.66 5.77
N PRO A 5 19.40 -9.31 6.74
CA PRO A 5 18.12 -8.67 6.42
C PRO A 5 18.28 -7.39 5.58
N GLU A 6 19.39 -6.67 5.76
CA GLU A 6 19.70 -5.45 5.02
C GLU A 6 20.08 -5.73 3.56
N LEU A 7 20.89 -6.77 3.29
CA LEU A 7 21.23 -7.18 1.93
C LEU A 7 19.97 -7.62 1.19
N LYS A 8 19.10 -8.38 1.85
CA LYS A 8 17.83 -8.84 1.30
C LYS A 8 16.91 -7.65 0.95
N LYS A 9 16.84 -6.64 1.81
CA LYS A 9 16.10 -5.40 1.57
C LYS A 9 16.60 -4.65 0.35
N ALA A 10 17.91 -4.46 0.21
CA ALA A 10 18.52 -3.78 -0.93
C ALA A 10 18.19 -4.48 -2.26
N VAL A 11 18.22 -5.80 -2.27
CA VAL A 11 17.85 -6.61 -3.44
C VAL A 11 16.36 -6.44 -3.79
N ILE A 12 15.47 -6.47 -2.81
CA ILE A 12 14.03 -6.24 -3.04
C ILE A 12 13.81 -4.84 -3.64
N VAL A 13 14.44 -3.81 -3.07
CA VAL A 13 14.32 -2.43 -3.56
C VAL A 13 14.83 -2.32 -5.01
N ASP A 14 15.96 -2.95 -5.37
CA ASP A 14 16.44 -2.96 -6.75
C ASP A 14 15.43 -3.62 -7.71
N VAL A 15 14.83 -4.75 -7.32
CA VAL A 15 13.77 -5.38 -8.13
C VAL A 15 12.59 -4.43 -8.32
N LEU A 16 12.15 -3.73 -7.28
CA LEU A 16 11.04 -2.78 -7.36
C LEU A 16 11.36 -1.57 -8.24
N GLN A 17 12.60 -1.05 -8.18
CA GLN A 17 13.06 0.02 -9.06
C GLN A 17 13.09 -0.42 -10.53
N ARG A 18 13.59 -1.63 -10.81
CA ARG A 18 13.56 -2.24 -12.15
C ARG A 18 12.13 -2.43 -12.64
N PHE A 19 11.25 -2.94 -11.79
CA PHE A 19 9.84 -3.13 -12.12
C PHE A 19 9.17 -1.79 -12.48
N HIS A 20 9.37 -0.75 -11.67
CA HIS A 20 8.88 0.60 -11.96
C HIS A 20 9.41 1.12 -13.30
N LYS A 21 10.72 0.99 -13.54
CA LYS A 21 11.33 1.45 -14.80
C LYS A 21 10.73 0.72 -16.02
N ILE A 22 10.59 -0.60 -15.93
CA ILE A 22 10.06 -1.40 -17.04
C ILE A 22 8.59 -1.07 -17.26
N ILE A 23 7.75 -1.05 -16.22
CA ILE A 23 6.31 -0.84 -16.37
C ILE A 23 5.98 0.56 -16.91
N LYS A 24 6.77 1.57 -16.52
CA LYS A 24 6.60 2.95 -16.99
C LYS A 24 6.87 3.11 -18.49
N SER A 25 7.80 2.32 -19.04
CA SER A 25 8.17 2.38 -20.47
C SER A 25 7.57 1.26 -21.31
N ALA A 26 6.84 0.34 -20.70
CA ALA A 26 6.31 -0.83 -21.40
C ALA A 26 5.11 -0.49 -22.28
N LYS A 27 5.02 -1.18 -23.41
CA LYS A 27 3.79 -1.22 -24.21
C LYS A 27 2.83 -2.22 -23.59
N PHE A 28 1.75 -1.73 -23.01
CA PHE A 28 0.68 -2.55 -22.46
C PHE A 28 -0.09 -3.29 -23.56
N PRO A 29 -0.84 -4.36 -23.23
CA PRO A 29 -1.78 -4.99 -24.13
C PRO A 29 -2.77 -3.97 -24.71
N ASP A 30 -3.31 -4.24 -25.91
CA ASP A 30 -4.20 -3.34 -26.63
C ASP A 30 -5.36 -2.84 -25.75
N GLY A 31 -5.59 -1.55 -25.79
CA GLY A 31 -6.64 -0.89 -25.01
C GLY A 31 -6.32 -0.63 -23.54
N VAL A 32 -5.13 -0.98 -23.06
CA VAL A 32 -4.70 -0.71 -21.68
C VAL A 32 -3.52 0.26 -21.66
N SER A 33 -3.48 1.16 -20.69
CA SER A 33 -2.35 2.05 -20.46
C SER A 33 -2.17 2.34 -18.96
N LEU A 34 -0.94 2.63 -18.56
CA LEU A 34 -0.67 3.12 -17.20
C LEU A 34 -1.13 4.58 -17.10
N VAL A 35 -1.87 4.91 -16.04
CA VAL A 35 -2.21 6.30 -15.71
C VAL A 35 -0.93 7.06 -15.34
N PRO A 36 -0.77 8.35 -15.71
CA PRO A 36 0.34 9.15 -15.20
C PRO A 36 0.45 9.06 -13.67
N ASN A 37 1.64 8.80 -13.15
CA ASN A 37 1.91 8.49 -11.74
C ASN A 37 1.10 7.30 -11.17
N GLY A 38 0.56 6.45 -12.02
CA GLY A 38 -0.26 5.31 -11.61
C GLY A 38 0.51 4.15 -10.98
N PHE A 39 1.84 4.22 -10.89
CA PHE A 39 2.64 3.28 -10.11
C PHE A 39 3.15 3.97 -8.85
N PHE A 40 2.80 3.45 -7.68
CA PHE A 40 3.31 3.95 -6.40
C PHE A 40 3.22 2.91 -5.29
N LEU A 41 4.05 3.07 -4.27
CA LEU A 41 4.03 2.27 -3.06
C LEU A 41 3.30 2.99 -1.93
N TYR A 42 2.78 2.21 -0.97
CA TYR A 42 2.10 2.70 0.23
C TYR A 42 2.20 1.66 1.37
N GLY A 43 1.42 1.82 2.42
CA GLY A 43 1.31 0.82 3.48
C GLY A 43 2.43 0.82 4.50
N GLY A 44 2.52 -0.28 5.25
CA GLY A 44 3.35 -0.35 6.44
C GLY A 44 4.83 -0.22 6.21
N GLN A 45 5.36 -0.83 5.15
CA GLN A 45 6.79 -0.77 4.87
C GLN A 45 7.23 0.62 4.41
N VAL A 46 6.42 1.30 3.59
CA VAL A 46 6.70 2.70 3.20
C VAL A 46 6.73 3.61 4.43
N ILE A 47 5.81 3.41 5.38
CA ILE A 47 5.81 4.17 6.64
C ILE A 47 7.08 3.91 7.45
N GLN A 48 7.60 2.68 7.48
CA GLN A 48 8.89 2.37 8.11
C GLN A 48 10.06 3.06 7.41
N GLU A 49 10.04 3.17 6.08
CA GLU A 49 11.06 3.92 5.33
C GLU A 49 11.03 5.42 5.66
N VAL A 50 9.83 6.02 5.73
CA VAL A 50 9.65 7.41 6.17
C VAL A 50 10.16 7.58 7.61
N PHE A 51 9.83 6.64 8.50
CA PHE A 51 10.31 6.67 9.89
C PHE A 51 11.82 6.66 9.98
N GLN A 52 12.52 5.79 9.25
CA GLN A 52 13.99 5.75 9.28
C GLN A 52 14.63 7.09 8.89
N GLN A 53 14.01 7.85 8.00
CA GLN A 53 14.49 9.18 7.61
C GLN A 53 14.17 10.26 8.64
N THR A 54 13.11 10.09 9.43
CA THR A 54 12.54 11.18 10.24
C THR A 54 12.54 10.88 11.75
N LYS A 55 13.06 9.73 12.19
CA LYS A 55 13.03 9.29 13.59
C LYS A 55 13.60 10.27 14.62
N LYS A 56 14.49 11.18 14.19
CA LYS A 56 15.05 12.22 15.05
C LYS A 56 14.10 13.40 15.30
N ILE A 57 13.03 13.53 14.51
CA ILE A 57 12.11 14.66 14.57
C ILE A 57 10.91 14.35 15.48
N VAL A 58 10.50 13.08 15.53
CA VAL A 58 9.28 12.65 16.24
C VAL A 58 9.53 12.44 17.74
N ASP A 59 8.43 12.35 18.50
CA ASP A 59 8.48 12.09 19.92
C ASP A 59 9.24 10.78 20.22
N PRO A 60 10.14 10.75 21.25
CA PRO A 60 10.91 9.56 21.59
C PRO A 60 10.06 8.31 21.91
N LYS A 61 8.89 8.46 22.55
CA LYS A 61 7.99 7.34 22.86
C LYS A 61 7.37 6.76 21.57
N ILE A 62 6.99 7.64 20.63
CA ILE A 62 6.49 7.24 19.31
C ILE A 62 7.61 6.55 18.54
N SER A 63 8.83 7.09 18.58
CA SER A 63 10.00 6.50 17.95
C SER A 63 10.28 5.09 18.49
N ALA A 64 10.23 4.89 19.80
CA ALA A 64 10.39 3.58 20.43
C ALA A 64 9.31 2.59 19.98
N ALA A 65 8.03 3.01 19.96
CA ALA A 65 6.93 2.18 19.50
C ALA A 65 7.05 1.80 18.01
N MET A 66 7.51 2.73 17.16
CA MET A 66 7.77 2.46 15.75
C MET A 66 8.91 1.45 15.55
N MET A 67 9.97 1.50 16.36
CA MET A 67 11.06 0.52 16.31
C MET A 67 10.59 -0.90 16.66
N MET A 68 9.61 -1.03 17.56
CA MET A 68 9.01 -2.31 17.94
C MET A 68 7.93 -2.80 16.95
N THR A 69 7.51 -1.94 16.02
CA THR A 69 6.49 -2.31 15.02
C THR A 69 7.12 -3.17 13.94
N PRO A 70 6.61 -4.40 13.70
CA PRO A 70 7.16 -5.28 12.68
C PRO A 70 7.16 -4.64 11.29
N SER A 71 8.20 -4.93 10.52
CA SER A 71 8.21 -4.64 9.09
C SER A 71 7.11 -5.45 8.39
N SER A 72 6.63 -4.94 7.27
CA SER A 72 5.67 -5.62 6.41
C SER A 72 6.25 -5.75 5.00
N ASP A 73 5.52 -6.39 4.11
CA ASP A 73 5.72 -6.34 2.67
C ASP A 73 5.54 -4.92 2.13
N TYR A 74 6.05 -4.70 0.92
CA TYR A 74 5.76 -3.47 0.17
C TYR A 74 4.42 -3.62 -0.52
N ASP A 75 3.44 -2.84 -0.11
CA ASP A 75 2.16 -2.70 -0.80
C ASP A 75 2.29 -1.67 -1.93
N GLY A 76 1.75 -1.95 -3.10
CA GLY A 76 1.78 -1.04 -4.23
C GLY A 76 0.49 -1.00 -5.04
N GLN A 77 0.36 0.05 -5.83
CA GLN A 77 -0.74 0.21 -6.80
C GLN A 77 -0.19 0.37 -8.22
N ILE A 78 -0.92 -0.20 -9.16
CA ILE A 78 -0.75 0.01 -10.59
C ILE A 78 -2.10 0.47 -11.13
N ILE A 79 -2.27 1.78 -11.29
CA ILE A 79 -3.53 2.35 -11.75
C ILE A 79 -3.53 2.37 -13.28
N LEU A 80 -4.47 1.66 -13.87
CA LEU A 80 -4.59 1.47 -15.28
C LEU A 80 -5.81 2.23 -15.85
N LYS A 81 -5.69 2.64 -17.10
CA LYS A 81 -6.79 3.12 -17.93
C LYS A 81 -7.06 2.08 -19.00
N PHE A 82 -8.30 1.66 -19.09
CA PHE A 82 -8.79 0.81 -20.19
C PHE A 82 -9.50 1.70 -21.19
N LYS A 83 -9.23 1.53 -22.48
CA LYS A 83 -10.08 2.10 -23.51
C LYS A 83 -11.45 1.45 -23.41
N GLU A 84 -12.48 2.25 -23.18
CA GLU A 84 -13.85 1.82 -23.27
C GLU A 84 -14.23 1.77 -24.76
N ASP A 85 -14.01 0.63 -25.38
CA ASP A 85 -14.63 0.34 -26.68
C ASP A 85 -15.99 -0.30 -26.37
N GLY A 86 -17.08 0.51 -26.35
CA GLY A 86 -18.45 0.04 -26.31
C GLY A 86 -18.76 -1.13 -25.35
N LYS A 87 -19.90 -1.75 -25.49
CA LYS A 87 -20.30 -2.92 -24.68
C LYS A 87 -19.35 -4.11 -24.90
N ILE A 88 -18.32 -4.23 -24.06
CA ILE A 88 -17.39 -5.35 -24.10
C ILE A 88 -18.09 -6.60 -23.59
N SER A 89 -18.07 -7.68 -24.35
CA SER A 89 -18.62 -8.97 -23.93
C SER A 89 -17.83 -9.55 -22.74
N ALA A 90 -18.46 -10.36 -21.90
CA ALA A 90 -17.79 -11.04 -20.79
C ALA A 90 -16.57 -11.85 -21.27
N LYS A 91 -16.63 -12.48 -22.46
CA LYS A 91 -15.54 -13.23 -23.06
C LYS A 91 -14.34 -12.36 -23.44
N GLU A 92 -14.56 -11.16 -23.95
CA GLU A 92 -13.49 -10.19 -24.25
C GLU A 92 -12.83 -9.65 -22.98
N ASN A 93 -13.61 -9.41 -21.92
CA ASN A 93 -13.08 -9.01 -20.62
C ASN A 93 -12.14 -10.09 -20.04
N ILE A 94 -12.51 -11.35 -20.10
CA ILE A 94 -11.68 -12.48 -19.66
C ILE A 94 -10.39 -12.55 -20.51
N SER A 95 -10.47 -12.38 -21.79
CA SER A 95 -9.31 -12.38 -22.69
C SER A 95 -8.36 -11.21 -22.38
N LYS A 96 -8.89 -10.00 -22.20
CA LYS A 96 -8.10 -8.81 -21.84
C LYS A 96 -7.41 -8.96 -20.48
N GLU A 97 -8.12 -9.48 -19.50
CA GLU A 97 -7.57 -9.78 -18.17
C GLU A 97 -6.45 -10.83 -18.23
N THR A 98 -6.64 -11.89 -19.00
CA THR A 98 -5.63 -12.95 -19.19
C THR A 98 -4.36 -12.40 -19.84
N LYS A 99 -4.48 -11.58 -20.87
CA LYS A 99 -3.34 -10.90 -21.53
C LYS A 99 -2.63 -9.96 -20.56
N LEU A 100 -3.38 -9.21 -19.75
CA LEU A 100 -2.83 -8.29 -18.77
C LEU A 100 -2.08 -9.05 -17.64
N LYS A 101 -2.63 -10.15 -17.14
CA LYS A 101 -1.94 -11.02 -16.16
C LYS A 101 -0.62 -11.54 -16.71
N ALA A 102 -0.63 -12.08 -17.93
CA ALA A 102 0.57 -12.58 -18.58
C ALA A 102 1.63 -11.47 -18.77
N PHE A 103 1.19 -10.28 -19.18
CA PHE A 103 2.04 -9.11 -19.32
C PHE A 103 2.67 -8.70 -17.99
N LEU A 104 1.87 -8.49 -16.93
CA LEU A 104 2.36 -8.10 -15.60
C LEU A 104 3.33 -9.13 -15.02
N LYS A 105 3.02 -10.42 -15.18
CA LYS A 105 3.93 -11.52 -14.79
C LYS A 105 5.27 -11.39 -15.52
N LYS A 106 5.25 -11.23 -16.84
CA LYS A 106 6.47 -11.08 -17.67
C LYS A 106 7.30 -9.87 -17.21
N VAL A 107 6.67 -8.73 -16.94
CA VAL A 107 7.37 -7.50 -16.52
C VAL A 107 8.01 -7.68 -15.15
N MET A 108 7.30 -8.21 -14.16
CA MET A 108 7.85 -8.47 -12.83
C MET A 108 8.95 -9.54 -12.86
N THR A 109 8.77 -10.63 -13.63
CA THR A 109 9.79 -11.65 -13.80
C THR A 109 11.07 -11.07 -14.42
N LYS A 110 10.94 -10.20 -15.43
CA LYS A 110 12.08 -9.50 -16.03
C LYS A 110 12.80 -8.60 -15.02
N ALA A 111 12.07 -7.92 -14.16
CA ALA A 111 12.64 -7.10 -13.10
C ALA A 111 13.44 -7.94 -12.08
N ALA A 112 12.91 -9.10 -11.72
CA ALA A 112 13.53 -10.03 -10.76
C ALA A 112 14.64 -10.89 -11.38
N GLN A 113 14.82 -10.90 -12.70
CA GLN A 113 15.73 -11.78 -13.43
C GLN A 113 17.17 -11.83 -12.88
N PRO A 114 17.81 -10.71 -12.47
CA PRO A 114 19.17 -10.76 -11.90
C PRO A 114 19.27 -11.60 -10.62
N TYR A 115 18.15 -11.84 -9.97
CA TYR A 115 18.02 -12.52 -8.68
C TYR A 115 17.11 -13.75 -8.76
N GLY A 116 16.94 -14.32 -9.94
CA GLY A 116 15.92 -15.30 -10.29
C GLY A 116 15.79 -16.50 -9.35
N ALA A 117 16.89 -16.96 -8.73
CA ALA A 117 16.85 -18.04 -7.76
C ALA A 117 16.24 -17.66 -6.40
N LEU A 118 16.14 -16.36 -6.10
CA LEU A 118 15.65 -15.86 -4.81
C LEU A 118 14.14 -15.60 -4.81
N PHE A 119 13.55 -15.33 -5.97
CA PHE A 119 12.20 -14.85 -6.10
C PHE A 119 11.32 -15.70 -7.00
N LYS A 120 10.04 -15.79 -6.59
CA LYS A 120 8.95 -16.31 -7.40
C LYS A 120 7.97 -15.18 -7.67
N VAL A 121 7.48 -15.07 -8.89
CA VAL A 121 6.42 -14.12 -9.27
C VAL A 121 5.09 -14.83 -9.35
N SER A 122 4.12 -14.36 -8.56
CA SER A 122 2.73 -14.81 -8.60
C SER A 122 1.84 -13.73 -9.18
N VAL A 123 0.87 -14.10 -10.02
CA VAL A 123 -0.14 -13.18 -10.55
C VAL A 123 -1.50 -13.88 -10.50
N ARG A 124 -2.45 -13.25 -9.82
CA ARG A 124 -3.79 -13.81 -9.63
C ARG A 124 -4.86 -12.72 -9.76
N THR A 125 -6.06 -13.10 -10.11
CA THR A 125 -7.23 -12.25 -9.96
C THR A 125 -7.70 -12.36 -8.51
N LYS A 126 -7.73 -11.25 -7.79
CA LYS A 126 -8.18 -11.19 -6.39
C LYS A 126 -9.67 -10.93 -6.31
N LEU A 127 -10.13 -10.00 -7.12
CA LEU A 127 -11.52 -9.59 -7.29
C LEU A 127 -11.76 -9.29 -8.77
N PRO A 128 -13.01 -9.24 -9.24
CA PRO A 128 -13.28 -8.73 -10.57
C PRO A 128 -12.55 -7.40 -10.79
N HIS A 129 -11.74 -7.32 -11.85
CA HIS A 129 -10.96 -6.14 -12.24
C HIS A 129 -9.78 -5.75 -11.31
N VAL A 130 -9.41 -6.59 -10.33
CA VAL A 130 -8.21 -6.42 -9.50
C VAL A 130 -7.26 -7.57 -9.72
N ILE A 131 -6.09 -7.28 -10.26
CA ILE A 131 -5.02 -8.25 -10.47
C ILE A 131 -3.93 -8.00 -9.43
N ASP A 132 -3.66 -9.01 -8.60
CA ASP A 132 -2.52 -9.01 -7.69
C ASP A 132 -1.28 -9.51 -8.41
N VAL A 133 -0.18 -8.78 -8.27
CA VAL A 133 1.16 -9.15 -8.72
C VAL A 133 2.07 -9.18 -7.52
N SER A 134 2.52 -10.36 -7.13
CA SER A 134 3.35 -10.55 -5.94
C SER A 134 4.77 -10.96 -6.31
N LEU A 135 5.75 -10.37 -5.62
CA LEU A 135 7.13 -10.82 -5.56
C LEU A 135 7.31 -11.64 -4.27
N GLN A 136 7.53 -12.92 -4.40
CA GLN A 136 7.56 -13.87 -3.29
C GLN A 136 8.96 -14.44 -3.09
N ASP A 137 9.27 -14.82 -1.86
CA ASP A 137 10.41 -15.70 -1.57
C ASP A 137 10.23 -17.04 -2.29
N ALA A 138 11.23 -17.45 -3.05
CA ALA A 138 11.14 -18.67 -3.86
C ALA A 138 11.02 -19.95 -3.01
N LYS A 139 11.55 -19.94 -1.77
CA LYS A 139 11.58 -21.11 -0.88
C LYS A 139 10.35 -21.14 0.04
N THR A 140 10.00 -20.01 0.63
CA THR A 140 8.95 -19.94 1.68
C THR A 140 7.60 -19.48 1.17
N GLY A 141 7.56 -18.85 -0.02
CA GLY A 141 6.35 -18.22 -0.56
C GLY A 141 5.92 -16.94 0.16
N PHE A 142 6.77 -16.41 1.05
CA PHE A 142 6.48 -15.15 1.75
C PHE A 142 6.46 -13.98 0.76
N ASP A 143 5.42 -13.15 0.82
CA ASP A 143 5.29 -11.97 -0.02
C ASP A 143 6.25 -10.86 0.46
N TYR A 144 7.15 -10.41 -0.42
CA TYR A 144 8.01 -9.24 -0.20
C TYR A 144 7.39 -7.97 -0.73
N ALA A 145 6.62 -8.08 -1.80
CA ALA A 145 5.86 -6.99 -2.36
C ALA A 145 4.58 -7.52 -3.02
N GLU A 146 3.47 -6.80 -2.86
CA GLU A 146 2.20 -7.07 -3.51
C GLU A 146 1.69 -5.80 -4.19
N PHE A 147 1.41 -5.88 -5.48
CA PHE A 147 0.84 -4.78 -6.27
C PHE A 147 -0.57 -5.11 -6.69
N HIS A 148 -1.50 -4.18 -6.46
CA HIS A 148 -2.85 -4.26 -6.97
C HIS A 148 -2.95 -3.46 -8.27
N ALA A 149 -3.05 -4.16 -9.41
CA ALA A 149 -3.34 -3.53 -10.69
C ALA A 149 -4.86 -3.38 -10.83
N VAL A 150 -5.32 -2.13 -10.90
CA VAL A 150 -6.75 -1.79 -10.92
C VAL A 150 -7.08 -0.82 -12.04
N ASN A 151 -8.30 -0.91 -12.56
CA ASN A 151 -8.83 0.10 -13.48
C ASN A 151 -9.29 1.33 -12.68
N GLY A 152 -8.60 2.46 -12.86
CA GLY A 152 -8.90 3.71 -12.16
C GLY A 152 -10.24 4.36 -12.51
N TYR A 153 -10.93 3.87 -13.55
CA TYR A 153 -12.18 4.45 -14.06
C TYR A 153 -13.44 3.62 -13.74
N MET A 154 -13.30 2.45 -13.12
CA MET A 154 -14.45 1.58 -12.81
C MET A 154 -15.05 1.83 -11.41
N GLY A 155 -14.68 2.91 -10.74
CA GLY A 155 -15.05 3.18 -9.36
C GLY A 155 -16.53 3.22 -9.03
N ASP A 156 -17.40 3.54 -10.00
CA ASP A 156 -18.79 3.96 -9.71
C ASP A 156 -19.86 2.86 -9.82
N ARG A 157 -19.53 1.64 -10.25
CA ARG A 157 -20.61 0.71 -10.67
C ARG A 157 -20.89 -0.47 -9.75
N THR A 158 -20.10 -0.75 -8.74
CA THR A 158 -20.24 -2.02 -8.00
C THR A 158 -20.44 -1.90 -6.49
N GLY A 159 -20.42 -0.70 -5.91
CA GLY A 159 -20.59 -0.51 -4.43
C GLY A 159 -19.54 -1.27 -3.60
N ASN A 160 -18.45 -1.69 -4.22
CA ASN A 160 -17.38 -2.45 -3.58
C ASN A 160 -16.34 -1.50 -2.99
N GLU A 161 -15.95 -1.70 -1.75
CA GLU A 161 -14.91 -0.96 -1.02
C GLU A 161 -13.61 -0.74 -1.81
N TYR A 162 -13.30 -1.64 -2.76
CA TYR A 162 -12.14 -1.53 -3.66
C TYR A 162 -12.34 -0.56 -4.82
N THR A 163 -13.57 -0.32 -5.24
CA THR A 163 -13.90 0.61 -6.32
C THR A 163 -13.97 2.05 -5.82
N GLU A 164 -14.43 2.28 -4.61
CA GLU A 164 -14.31 3.58 -3.94
C GLU A 164 -12.84 3.94 -3.70
N ARG A 165 -12.04 2.98 -3.23
CA ARG A 165 -10.58 3.14 -3.13
C ARG A 165 -9.90 3.36 -4.50
N GLY A 166 -10.42 2.80 -5.58
CA GLY A 166 -9.90 3.00 -6.93
C GLY A 166 -10.06 4.45 -7.40
N SER A 167 -11.21 5.07 -7.16
CA SER A 167 -11.46 6.48 -7.48
C SER A 167 -10.59 7.41 -6.62
N ASP A 168 -10.48 7.13 -5.33
CA ASP A 168 -9.60 7.85 -4.40
C ASP A 168 -8.13 7.70 -4.80
N ARG A 169 -7.70 6.50 -5.20
CA ARG A 169 -6.35 6.24 -5.69
C ARG A 169 -6.06 6.97 -6.99
N LEU A 170 -7.02 7.05 -7.91
CA LEU A 170 -6.87 7.85 -9.12
C LEU A 170 -6.72 9.34 -8.81
N ALA A 171 -7.50 9.88 -7.88
CA ALA A 171 -7.34 11.25 -7.41
C ALA A 171 -5.96 11.47 -6.76
N GLN A 172 -5.48 10.51 -5.98
CA GLN A 172 -4.17 10.54 -5.35
C GLN A 172 -3.01 10.61 -6.35
N THR A 173 -3.13 10.01 -7.55
CA THR A 173 -2.08 10.09 -8.58
C THR A 173 -1.80 11.51 -9.05
N LYS A 174 -2.74 12.43 -8.88
CA LYS A 174 -2.62 13.82 -9.34
C LYS A 174 -1.86 14.72 -8.37
N CYS A 175 -1.92 14.47 -7.06
CA CYS A 175 -1.40 15.42 -6.06
C CYS A 175 -0.69 14.78 -4.85
N CYS A 176 -0.74 13.47 -4.72
CA CYS A 176 -0.39 12.81 -3.47
C CYS A 176 0.81 11.85 -3.59
N ILE A 177 1.46 11.82 -4.74
CA ILE A 177 2.63 10.98 -5.01
C ILE A 177 3.90 11.81 -4.90
N GLU A 178 4.87 11.32 -4.15
CA GLU A 178 6.22 11.88 -4.04
C GLU A 178 7.27 10.77 -4.23
N THR A 179 8.49 11.14 -4.56
CA THR A 179 9.60 10.18 -4.63
C THR A 179 10.28 10.08 -3.28
N LEU A 180 10.25 8.91 -2.66
CA LEU A 180 10.97 8.66 -1.41
C LEU A 180 12.45 8.42 -1.71
N LYS A 181 13.31 9.30 -1.22
CA LYS A 181 14.76 9.31 -1.56
C LYS A 181 15.47 7.98 -1.28
N THR A 182 15.17 7.34 -0.13
CA THR A 182 15.78 6.05 0.25
C THR A 182 15.40 4.90 -0.67
N LEU A 183 14.24 4.96 -1.30
CA LEU A 183 13.77 3.93 -2.22
C LEU A 183 14.02 4.29 -3.68
N GLY A 184 14.13 5.58 -4.03
CA GLY A 184 14.14 6.05 -5.42
C GLY A 184 12.85 5.71 -6.17
N LEU A 185 11.72 5.53 -5.45
CA LEU A 185 10.44 5.08 -5.97
C LEU A 185 9.30 6.04 -5.61
N PRO A 186 8.27 6.14 -6.47
CA PRO A 186 7.05 6.86 -6.14
C PRO A 186 6.32 6.21 -4.95
N VAL A 187 5.94 7.03 -3.99
CA VAL A 187 5.17 6.60 -2.80
C VAL A 187 4.03 7.59 -2.53
N LEU A 188 3.04 7.17 -1.76
CA LEU A 188 2.08 8.12 -1.19
C LEU A 188 2.81 9.05 -0.22
N ASN A 189 2.51 10.35 -0.29
CA ASN A 189 3.04 11.33 0.66
C ASN A 189 2.52 11.06 2.10
N VAL A 190 3.19 11.66 3.09
CA VAL A 190 2.90 11.44 4.52
C VAL A 190 1.43 11.66 4.88
N LYS A 191 0.79 12.69 4.29
CA LYS A 191 -0.63 13.00 4.54
C LYS A 191 -1.55 11.87 4.03
N SER A 192 -1.30 11.37 2.84
CA SER A 192 -2.09 10.29 2.25
C SER A 192 -1.83 8.94 2.93
N LEU A 193 -0.60 8.70 3.42
CA LEU A 193 -0.30 7.56 4.26
C LEU A 193 -1.06 7.61 5.59
N LEU A 194 -1.16 8.81 6.22
CA LEU A 194 -1.97 9.00 7.42
C LEU A 194 -3.44 8.66 7.16
N TYR A 195 -4.00 9.19 6.08
CA TYR A 195 -5.39 8.92 5.70
C TYR A 195 -5.64 7.42 5.48
N ASP A 196 -4.72 6.73 4.80
CA ASP A 196 -4.81 5.28 4.58
C ASP A 196 -4.82 4.48 5.91
N GLN A 197 -4.02 4.88 6.90
CA GLN A 197 -4.01 4.22 8.21
C GLN A 197 -5.29 4.51 9.01
N LEU A 198 -5.77 5.75 8.98
CA LEU A 198 -7.01 6.18 9.64
C LEU A 198 -8.22 5.41 9.09
N PHE A 199 -8.37 5.40 7.76
CA PHE A 199 -9.47 4.70 7.10
C PHE A 199 -9.48 3.20 7.41
N ALA A 200 -8.29 2.57 7.39
CA ALA A 200 -8.18 1.16 7.72
C ALA A 200 -8.47 0.85 9.19
N LEU A 201 -8.10 1.76 10.13
CA LEU A 201 -8.46 1.63 11.54
C LEU A 201 -9.95 1.82 11.77
N ASP A 202 -10.55 2.86 11.19
CA ASP A 202 -11.98 3.11 11.29
C ASP A 202 -12.79 1.91 10.79
N SER A 203 -12.47 1.39 9.61
CA SER A 203 -13.09 0.20 9.04
C SER A 203 -12.97 -1.04 9.96
N MET A 204 -11.84 -1.20 10.65
CA MET A 204 -11.66 -2.28 11.62
C MET A 204 -12.50 -2.09 12.89
N LEU A 205 -12.61 -0.86 13.39
CA LEU A 205 -13.32 -0.53 14.63
C LEU A 205 -14.84 -0.49 14.44
N THR A 206 -15.32 -0.16 13.26
CA THR A 206 -16.76 -0.12 12.94
C THR A 206 -17.32 -1.48 12.53
N GLY A 207 -16.45 -2.47 12.28
CA GLY A 207 -16.86 -3.78 11.78
C GLY A 207 -17.23 -3.80 10.30
N ASN A 208 -17.06 -2.69 9.60
CA ASN A 208 -17.29 -2.58 8.14
C ASN A 208 -16.20 -3.25 7.31
N SER A 209 -15.21 -3.89 7.96
CA SER A 209 -14.23 -4.67 7.24
C SER A 209 -14.83 -6.03 6.89
N HIS A 210 -14.74 -6.44 5.62
CA HIS A 210 -15.11 -7.79 5.16
C HIS A 210 -14.28 -8.91 5.82
N ARG A 211 -13.37 -8.57 6.72
CA ARG A 211 -12.60 -9.53 7.52
C ARG A 211 -13.44 -9.98 8.71
N LYS A 212 -13.80 -11.24 8.75
CA LYS A 212 -14.62 -11.88 9.79
C LYS A 212 -14.09 -11.73 11.23
N ALA A 213 -12.83 -11.34 11.42
CA ALA A 213 -12.24 -11.12 12.72
C ALA A 213 -11.26 -9.92 12.70
N VAL A 214 -11.44 -9.02 13.65
CA VAL A 214 -10.48 -7.94 13.90
C VAL A 214 -9.22 -8.54 14.54
N ARG A 215 -8.05 -8.27 13.95
CA ARG A 215 -6.77 -8.72 14.45
C ARG A 215 -6.17 -7.66 15.38
N PRO A 216 -6.04 -7.93 16.69
CA PRO A 216 -5.51 -6.95 17.66
C PRO A 216 -4.11 -6.44 17.30
N ASP A 217 -3.21 -7.35 16.85
CA ASP A 217 -1.86 -7.01 16.41
C ASP A 217 -1.85 -5.99 15.27
N LYS A 218 -2.75 -6.15 14.31
CA LYS A 218 -2.88 -5.21 13.18
C LYS A 218 -3.47 -3.87 13.60
N CYS A 219 -4.43 -3.85 14.52
CA CYS A 219 -4.96 -2.62 15.09
C CYS A 219 -3.86 -1.80 15.78
N GLN A 220 -3.05 -2.44 16.62
CA GLN A 220 -1.93 -1.80 17.30
C GLN A 220 -0.90 -1.25 16.33
N GLN A 221 -0.47 -2.05 15.35
CA GLN A 221 0.50 -1.61 14.33
C GLN A 221 0.00 -0.39 13.56
N ARG A 222 -1.27 -0.39 13.15
CA ARG A 222 -1.88 0.74 12.42
C ARG A 222 -2.00 1.97 13.30
N PHE A 223 -2.35 1.79 14.56
CA PHE A 223 -2.43 2.90 15.50
C PHE A 223 -1.07 3.56 15.73
N VAL A 224 -0.03 2.78 15.96
CA VAL A 224 1.35 3.30 16.11
C VAL A 224 1.79 4.05 14.86
N ARG A 225 1.54 3.50 13.67
CA ARG A 225 1.85 4.14 12.40
C ARG A 225 1.07 5.44 12.19
N MET A 226 -0.23 5.44 12.51
CA MET A 226 -1.09 6.63 12.48
C MET A 226 -0.53 7.72 13.40
N THR A 227 -0.23 7.38 14.66
CA THR A 227 0.33 8.31 15.64
C THR A 227 1.65 8.90 15.18
N PHE A 228 2.54 8.08 14.63
CA PHE A 228 3.80 8.53 14.04
C PHE A 228 3.59 9.54 12.91
N LEU A 229 2.74 9.22 11.94
CA LEU A 229 2.49 10.11 10.79
C LEU A 229 1.84 11.43 11.21
N TYR A 230 0.93 11.37 12.19
CA TYR A 230 0.27 12.55 12.74
C TYR A 230 1.27 13.46 13.47
N ASP A 231 2.12 12.90 14.37
CA ASP A 231 3.17 13.65 15.06
C ASP A 231 4.17 14.27 14.06
N LEU A 232 4.58 13.51 13.07
CA LEU A 232 5.48 13.99 12.01
C LEU A 232 4.90 15.20 11.27
N LEU A 233 3.61 15.18 10.91
CA LEU A 233 2.97 16.32 10.26
C LEU A 233 2.90 17.53 11.18
N LYS A 234 2.58 17.35 12.48
CA LYS A 234 2.61 18.43 13.49
C LYS A 234 4.01 19.04 13.62
N LYS A 235 5.03 18.20 13.80
CA LYS A 235 6.44 18.64 14.00
C LYS A 235 7.00 19.33 12.76
N THR A 236 6.61 18.90 11.57
CA THR A 236 7.01 19.54 10.31
C THR A 236 6.12 20.71 9.89
N LYS A 237 5.16 21.09 10.74
CA LYS A 237 4.19 22.18 10.50
C LYS A 237 3.43 22.05 9.17
N LYS A 238 3.25 20.83 8.70
CA LYS A 238 2.43 20.56 7.51
C LYS A 238 0.96 20.62 7.87
N PRO A 239 0.10 21.26 7.05
CA PRO A 239 -1.32 21.41 7.35
C PRO A 239 -2.02 20.04 7.41
N ILE A 240 -2.74 19.79 8.50
CA ILE A 240 -3.58 18.61 8.65
C ILE A 240 -5.03 19.07 8.45
N PRO A 241 -5.77 18.51 7.49
CA PRO A 241 -7.17 18.86 7.26
C PRO A 241 -8.04 18.65 8.52
N LYS A 242 -9.08 19.46 8.69
CA LYS A 242 -9.96 19.38 9.87
C LYS A 242 -10.66 18.02 9.99
N ASP A 243 -11.13 17.47 8.90
CA ASP A 243 -11.74 16.13 8.83
C ASP A 243 -10.77 15.03 9.30
N VAL A 244 -9.50 15.09 8.91
CA VAL A 244 -8.45 14.17 9.38
C VAL A 244 -8.23 14.34 10.89
N GLN A 245 -8.17 15.57 11.40
CA GLN A 245 -8.03 15.83 12.84
C GLN A 245 -9.23 15.28 13.63
N MET A 246 -10.45 15.47 13.13
CA MET A 246 -11.66 14.93 13.73
C MET A 246 -11.65 13.39 13.73
N LEU A 247 -11.25 12.75 12.64
CA LEU A 247 -11.18 11.30 12.56
C LEU A 247 -10.09 10.72 13.51
N VAL A 248 -8.95 11.39 13.64
CA VAL A 248 -7.92 11.02 14.64
C VAL A 248 -8.51 11.06 16.04
N LYS A 249 -9.19 12.16 16.40
CA LYS A 249 -9.83 12.33 17.71
C LYS A 249 -10.88 11.23 17.97
N ASP A 250 -11.76 10.98 17.03
CA ASP A 250 -12.77 9.93 17.13
C ASP A 250 -12.18 8.53 17.31
N ILE A 251 -11.11 8.18 16.59
CA ILE A 251 -10.41 6.92 16.76
C ILE A 251 -9.81 6.80 18.16
N VAL A 252 -9.16 7.86 18.66
CA VAL A 252 -8.58 7.88 20.02
C VAL A 252 -9.66 7.69 21.08
N GLU A 253 -10.76 8.43 20.98
CA GLU A 253 -11.91 8.31 21.90
C GLU A 253 -12.55 6.90 21.86
N ARG A 254 -12.60 6.27 20.69
CA ARG A 254 -13.08 4.88 20.57
C ARG A 254 -12.15 3.88 21.21
N MET A 255 -10.84 4.09 21.14
CA MET A 255 -9.85 3.19 21.75
C MET A 255 -10.01 3.09 23.26
N ASP A 256 -10.39 4.16 23.92
CA ASP A 256 -10.62 4.22 25.37
C ASP A 256 -11.92 3.51 25.80
N LYS A 257 -12.80 3.12 24.86
CA LYS A 257 -14.01 2.38 25.18
C LYS A 257 -13.70 0.92 25.54
N PRO A 258 -14.34 0.35 26.59
CA PRO A 258 -14.06 -1.01 27.09
C PRO A 258 -14.10 -2.09 26.01
N LYS A 259 -15.02 -1.98 25.03
CA LYS A 259 -15.16 -2.95 23.95
C LYS A 259 -13.94 -3.02 23.01
N TYR A 260 -13.17 -1.94 22.93
CA TYR A 260 -11.98 -1.84 22.08
C TYR A 260 -10.68 -1.96 22.87
N ALA A 261 -10.69 -1.80 24.19
CA ALA A 261 -9.50 -1.86 25.05
C ALA A 261 -8.66 -3.14 24.82
N LYS A 262 -9.31 -4.27 24.52
CA LYS A 262 -8.62 -5.53 24.20
C LYS A 262 -7.73 -5.46 22.96
N TYR A 263 -8.00 -4.55 22.02
CA TYR A 263 -7.22 -4.37 20.78
C TYR A 263 -6.02 -3.46 20.98
N PHE A 264 -5.98 -2.70 22.08
CA PHE A 264 -4.97 -1.67 22.32
C PHE A 264 -4.23 -1.80 23.66
N LYS A 265 -4.41 -2.92 24.37
CA LYS A 265 -3.82 -3.18 25.71
C LYS A 265 -2.31 -2.98 25.79
N GLN A 266 -1.59 -3.10 24.67
CA GLN A 266 -0.13 -2.97 24.62
C GLN A 266 0.32 -1.64 23.97
N CYS A 267 -0.60 -0.76 23.61
CA CYS A 267 -0.23 0.54 23.07
C CYS A 267 0.20 1.49 24.19
N SER A 268 1.50 1.67 24.32
CA SER A 268 2.11 2.61 25.27
C SER A 268 2.06 4.07 24.78
N VAL A 269 1.55 4.31 23.58
CA VAL A 269 1.55 5.63 22.94
C VAL A 269 0.19 6.28 23.11
N LYS A 270 0.16 7.45 23.79
CA LYS A 270 -1.01 8.32 23.85
C LYS A 270 -0.82 9.47 22.86
N ILE A 271 -1.86 9.83 22.15
CA ILE A 271 -1.91 11.06 21.35
C ILE A 271 -2.41 12.17 22.29
N HIS A 272 -1.58 13.19 22.48
CA HIS A 272 -1.92 14.40 23.23
C HIS A 272 -2.33 15.52 22.29
#